data_d7a770cab4fafe95f45aed69629a8482
#
_entry.id   d7a770cab4fafe95f45aed69629a8482
#
_cell.length_a   1.000
_cell.length_b   1.000
_cell.length_c   1.000
_cell.angle_alpha   90.00
_cell.angle_beta   90.00
_cell.angle_gamma   90.00
#
_symmetry.space_group_name_H-M   'P 1'
#
loop_
_entity.id
_entity.type
_entity.pdbx_description
1 polymer ?
#
loop_
_entity_poly.entity_id
_entity_poly.type
_entity_poly.pdbx_seq_one_letter_code
_entity_poly.pdbx_strand_id
1 'polypeptide(L)'
;DRLEIRYIYEMLEIAAINTARVWDADGDGKTSAAERDAYAANLGEELLRHLHVRLDDDPVPLTLESVRWELGEGAMGLSTWKLHARFTAHLPLHAAIGALDYRDELRPDEVGWKEVMLTAGGSAGIARASVPSHDRTYELTDYTAISELPNPNQTAAQAVLRFGAAAVAE
;
A
#
# COMPACT_ATOMS: atom_id res chain seq x y z
N ASP A 1 -12.91 7.80 12.51
CA ASP A 1 -13.72 7.78 11.29
C ASP A 1 -12.93 8.00 9.99
N ARG A 2 -11.61 8.18 10.06
CA ARG A 2 -10.73 8.24 8.88
C ARG A 2 -9.86 6.99 8.79
N LEU A 3 -9.85 6.37 7.62
CA LEU A 3 -8.88 5.36 7.24
C LEU A 3 -7.77 6.01 6.41
N GLU A 4 -6.53 5.63 6.68
CA GLU A 4 -5.37 5.96 5.84
C GLU A 4 -4.67 4.67 5.43
N ILE A 5 -4.39 4.52 4.14
CA ILE A 5 -3.58 3.44 3.60
C ILE A 5 -2.29 4.06 3.05
N ARG A 6 -1.16 3.62 3.57
CA ARG A 6 0.16 3.87 2.98
C ARG A 6 0.55 2.64 2.20
N TYR A 7 0.70 2.80 0.91
CA TYR A 7 1.10 1.73 0.01
C TYR A 7 2.53 1.97 -0.45
N ILE A 8 3.37 0.94 -0.31
CA ILE A 8 4.75 0.96 -0.78
C ILE A 8 4.90 -0.16 -1.80
N TYR A 9 5.36 0.18 -2.99
CA TYR A 9 5.68 -0.77 -4.05
C TYR A 9 7.13 -0.58 -4.47
N GLU A 10 7.93 -1.62 -4.31
CA GLU A 10 9.35 -1.59 -4.66
C GLU A 10 9.63 -2.43 -5.89
N MET A 11 10.39 -1.86 -6.81
CA MET A 11 10.95 -2.57 -7.96
C MET A 11 12.46 -2.67 -7.78
N LEU A 12 12.93 -3.91 -7.71
CA LEU A 12 14.35 -4.22 -7.71
C LEU A 12 14.98 -3.99 -9.09
N GLU A 13 16.30 -3.98 -9.17
CA GLU A 13 17.12 -3.49 -10.27
C GLU A 13 16.66 -3.96 -11.66
N ILE A 14 16.40 -5.26 -11.84
CA ILE A 14 16.01 -5.81 -13.15
C ILE A 14 14.62 -5.32 -13.56
N ALA A 15 13.67 -5.33 -12.63
CA ALA A 15 12.33 -4.81 -12.86
C ALA A 15 12.37 -3.31 -13.14
N ALA A 16 13.18 -2.56 -12.40
CA ALA A 16 13.39 -1.14 -12.58
C ALA A 16 13.92 -0.79 -13.98
N ILE A 17 14.93 -1.51 -14.48
CA ILE A 17 15.48 -1.33 -15.83
C ILE A 17 14.43 -1.61 -16.91
N ASN A 18 13.68 -2.69 -16.77
CA ASN A 18 12.65 -3.05 -17.74
C ASN A 18 11.52 -2.01 -17.77
N THR A 19 11.13 -1.53 -16.60
CA THR A 19 10.06 -0.54 -16.46
C THR A 19 10.51 0.84 -16.94
N ALA A 20 11.78 1.22 -16.76
CA ALA A 20 12.32 2.48 -17.26
C ALA A 20 12.14 2.63 -18.79
N ARG A 21 12.22 1.52 -19.54
CA ARG A 21 11.96 1.53 -20.99
C ARG A 21 10.48 1.80 -21.35
N VAL A 22 9.57 1.46 -20.44
CA VAL A 22 8.14 1.73 -20.63
C VAL A 22 7.83 3.18 -20.26
N TRP A 23 8.64 3.80 -19.40
CA TRP A 23 8.46 5.19 -18.99
C TRP A 23 8.98 6.19 -20.03
N ASP A 24 9.99 5.80 -20.81
CA ASP A 24 10.57 6.59 -21.91
C ASP A 24 9.51 6.76 -23.01
N ALA A 25 8.64 7.73 -22.82
CA ALA A 25 7.48 7.95 -23.70
C ALA A 25 7.87 8.65 -25.00
N ASP A 26 8.97 9.42 -25.00
CA ASP A 26 9.48 10.13 -26.19
C ASP A 26 10.56 9.34 -26.93
N GLY A 27 11.05 8.24 -26.36
CA GLY A 27 12.01 7.33 -26.99
C GLY A 27 13.44 7.87 -27.03
N ASP A 28 13.79 8.82 -26.16
CA ASP A 28 15.13 9.41 -26.12
C ASP A 28 16.18 8.56 -25.38
N GLY A 29 15.75 7.42 -24.81
CA GLY A 29 16.60 6.47 -24.08
C GLY A 29 16.87 6.90 -22.63
N LYS A 30 16.19 7.92 -22.12
CA LYS A 30 16.30 8.41 -20.74
C LYS A 30 14.92 8.43 -20.08
N THR A 31 14.90 8.47 -18.77
CA THR A 31 13.65 8.65 -18.03
C THR A 31 13.66 10.01 -17.35
N SER A 32 12.93 10.95 -17.90
CA SER A 32 12.78 12.30 -17.35
C SER A 32 11.95 12.30 -16.05
N ALA A 33 12.00 13.38 -15.29
CA ALA A 33 11.15 13.55 -14.11
C ALA A 33 9.66 13.53 -14.46
N ALA A 34 9.27 14.17 -15.55
CA ALA A 34 7.89 14.22 -16.00
C ALA A 34 7.33 12.84 -16.36
N GLU A 35 8.13 12.01 -17.03
CA GLU A 35 7.73 10.63 -17.36
C GLU A 35 7.59 9.75 -16.12
N ARG A 36 8.49 9.90 -15.14
CA ARG A 36 8.37 9.20 -13.85
C ARG A 36 7.11 9.61 -13.10
N ASP A 37 6.82 10.90 -13.05
CA ASP A 37 5.65 11.43 -12.37
C ASP A 37 4.35 10.98 -13.08
N ALA A 38 4.34 10.95 -14.42
CA ALA A 38 3.22 10.44 -15.19
C ALA A 38 2.98 8.93 -14.93
N TYR A 39 4.04 8.14 -14.88
CA TYR A 39 3.93 6.72 -14.55
C TYR A 39 3.45 6.51 -13.10
N ALA A 40 3.97 7.29 -12.15
CA ALA A 40 3.52 7.23 -10.77
C ALA A 40 2.02 7.51 -10.64
N ALA A 41 1.54 8.55 -11.32
CA ALA A 41 0.12 8.89 -11.36
C ALA A 41 -0.73 7.74 -11.92
N ASN A 42 -0.32 7.16 -13.05
CA ASN A 42 -1.01 6.03 -13.66
C ASN A 42 -1.05 4.79 -12.74
N LEU A 43 0.07 4.48 -12.07
CA LEU A 43 0.12 3.36 -11.13
C LEU A 43 -0.72 3.64 -9.88
N GLY A 44 -0.76 4.89 -9.40
CA GLY A 44 -1.65 5.30 -8.31
C GLY A 44 -3.13 5.09 -8.64
N GLU A 45 -3.53 5.42 -9.86
CA GLU A 45 -4.89 5.17 -10.37
C GLU A 45 -5.16 3.66 -10.58
N GLU A 46 -4.17 2.89 -11.00
CA GLU A 46 -4.27 1.44 -11.10
C GLU A 46 -4.48 0.82 -9.70
N LEU A 47 -3.69 1.24 -8.71
CA LEU A 47 -3.86 0.84 -7.31
C LEU A 47 -5.27 1.17 -6.80
N LEU A 48 -5.77 2.38 -7.05
CA LEU A 48 -7.09 2.80 -6.60
C LEU A 48 -8.21 1.87 -7.10
N ARG A 49 -8.05 1.27 -8.29
CA ARG A 49 -9.01 0.31 -8.84
C ARG A 49 -8.91 -1.10 -8.27
N HIS A 50 -7.75 -1.46 -7.71
CA HIS A 50 -7.46 -2.82 -7.22
C HIS A 50 -7.37 -2.93 -5.69
N LEU A 51 -7.42 -1.80 -4.98
CA LEU A 51 -7.52 -1.79 -3.53
C LEU A 51 -8.98 -1.73 -3.10
N HIS A 52 -9.41 -2.72 -2.36
CA HIS A 52 -10.79 -2.84 -1.89
C HIS A 52 -10.83 -2.79 -0.37
N VAL A 53 -11.69 -1.93 0.15
CA VAL A 53 -11.98 -1.83 1.59
C VAL A 53 -13.47 -1.96 1.82
N ARG A 54 -13.85 -2.68 2.86
CA ARG A 54 -15.23 -2.79 3.34
C ARG A 54 -15.26 -2.63 4.84
N LEU A 55 -16.33 -2.03 5.35
CA LEU A 55 -16.64 -1.98 6.77
C LEU A 55 -18.06 -2.49 6.96
N ASP A 56 -18.24 -3.58 7.73
CA ASP A 56 -19.53 -4.25 7.95
C ASP A 56 -20.25 -4.59 6.62
N ASP A 57 -19.50 -5.09 5.64
CA ASP A 57 -19.97 -5.38 4.28
C ASP A 57 -20.26 -4.16 3.39
N ASP A 58 -20.24 -2.94 3.89
CA ASP A 58 -20.36 -1.74 3.08
C ASP A 58 -19.04 -1.37 2.43
N PRO A 59 -19.01 -1.08 1.13
CA PRO A 59 -17.81 -0.64 0.45
C PRO A 59 -17.36 0.73 0.95
N VAL A 60 -16.06 0.87 1.23
CA VAL A 60 -15.43 2.12 1.65
C VAL A 60 -14.64 2.70 0.48
N PRO A 61 -15.14 3.74 -0.20
CA PRO A 61 -14.48 4.33 -1.34
C PRO A 61 -13.18 5.02 -0.91
N LEU A 62 -12.09 4.67 -1.59
CA LEU A 62 -10.78 5.27 -1.39
C LEU A 62 -10.60 6.51 -2.27
N THR A 63 -9.79 7.45 -1.78
CA THR A 63 -9.31 8.61 -2.55
C THR A 63 -7.79 8.59 -2.54
N LEU A 64 -7.16 8.69 -3.70
CA LEU A 64 -5.72 8.86 -3.84
C LEU A 64 -5.35 10.30 -3.43
N GLU A 65 -4.60 10.46 -2.33
CA GLU A 65 -4.14 11.77 -1.86
C GLU A 65 -2.80 12.18 -2.49
N SER A 66 -1.89 11.23 -2.59
CA SER A 66 -0.57 11.49 -3.14
C SER A 66 0.09 10.23 -3.66
N VAL A 67 0.96 10.40 -4.64
CA VAL A 67 1.85 9.36 -5.15
C VAL A 67 3.19 9.98 -5.50
N ARG A 68 4.28 9.31 -5.20
CA ARG A 68 5.63 9.74 -5.53
C ARG A 68 6.57 8.55 -5.70
N TRP A 69 7.61 8.76 -6.50
CA TRP A 69 8.73 7.83 -6.61
C TRP A 69 9.90 8.28 -5.73
N GLU A 70 10.58 7.27 -5.22
CA GLU A 70 11.86 7.42 -4.54
C GLU A 70 12.88 6.52 -5.25
N LEU A 71 14.05 7.09 -5.54
CA LEU A 71 15.17 6.37 -6.13
C LEU A 71 16.03 5.81 -5.00
N GLY A 72 16.24 4.49 -5.02
CA GLY A 72 17.15 3.80 -4.12
C GLY A 72 18.43 3.35 -4.82
N GLU A 73 19.45 3.03 -4.05
CA GLU A 73 20.68 2.40 -4.53
C GLU A 73 20.56 0.88 -4.35
N GLY A 74 20.60 0.16 -5.46
CA GLY A 74 20.65 -1.29 -5.50
C GLY A 74 22.08 -1.83 -5.61
N ALA A 75 22.19 -3.12 -5.85
CA ALA A 75 23.48 -3.80 -6.03
C ALA A 75 24.22 -3.32 -7.29
N MET A 76 25.55 -3.31 -7.25
CA MET A 76 26.43 -2.96 -8.37
C MET A 76 26.18 -1.57 -8.98
N GLY A 77 25.67 -0.61 -8.22
CA GLY A 77 25.38 0.74 -8.71
C GLY A 77 24.12 0.83 -9.60
N LEU A 78 23.30 -0.19 -9.62
CA LEU A 78 22.01 -0.16 -10.27
C LEU A 78 20.98 0.51 -9.35
N SER A 79 19.97 1.14 -9.94
CA SER A 79 18.93 1.81 -9.16
C SER A 79 17.77 0.88 -8.84
N THR A 80 17.21 1.03 -7.65
CA THR A 80 15.89 0.53 -7.29
C THR A 80 14.89 1.67 -7.29
N TRP A 81 13.61 1.35 -7.43
CA TRP A 81 12.54 2.33 -7.45
C TRP A 81 11.48 1.95 -6.43
N LYS A 82 11.15 2.90 -5.56
CA LYS A 82 10.11 2.73 -4.55
C LYS A 82 9.00 3.74 -4.78
N LEU A 83 7.80 3.25 -5.04
CA LEU A 83 6.59 4.08 -5.10
C LEU A 83 6.00 4.17 -3.71
N HIS A 84 5.67 5.37 -3.29
CA HIS A 84 4.85 5.63 -2.12
C HIS A 84 3.52 6.24 -2.56
N ALA A 85 2.43 5.55 -2.28
CA ALA A 85 1.09 6.06 -2.51
C ALA A 85 0.33 6.17 -1.18
N ARG A 86 -0.47 7.21 -1.04
CA ARG A 86 -1.33 7.43 0.12
C ARG A 86 -2.77 7.52 -0.32
N PHE A 87 -3.60 6.69 0.28
CA PHE A 87 -5.04 6.70 0.09
C PHE A 87 -5.74 7.02 1.39
N THR A 88 -6.89 7.66 1.31
CA THR A 88 -7.74 7.93 2.46
C THR A 88 -9.19 7.60 2.17
N ALA A 89 -9.94 7.38 3.22
CA ALA A 89 -11.38 7.21 3.18
C ALA A 89 -12.03 7.66 4.48
N HIS A 90 -13.29 8.04 4.40
CA HIS A 90 -14.16 8.14 5.57
C HIS A 90 -14.84 6.81 5.83
N LEU A 91 -14.75 6.34 7.07
CA LEU A 91 -15.41 5.12 7.47
C LEU A 91 -16.91 5.41 7.78
N PRO A 92 -17.84 4.68 7.18
CA PRO A 92 -19.27 4.80 7.50
C PRO A 92 -19.57 4.13 8.85
N LEU A 93 -19.36 4.86 9.95
CA LEU A 93 -19.50 4.32 11.30
C LEU A 93 -20.95 4.23 11.70
N HIS A 94 -21.49 3.02 11.73
CA HIS A 94 -22.87 2.77 12.16
C HIS A 94 -22.97 2.22 13.59
N ALA A 95 -21.86 1.77 14.18
CA ALA A 95 -21.79 1.17 15.50
C ALA A 95 -20.43 1.39 16.15
N ALA A 96 -20.36 1.16 17.46
CA ALA A 96 -19.10 1.24 18.22
C ALA A 96 -18.09 0.11 17.89
N ILE A 97 -18.52 -0.91 17.13
CA ILE A 97 -17.68 -2.03 16.67
C ILE A 97 -18.00 -2.23 15.20
N GLY A 98 -16.95 -2.40 14.38
CA GLY A 98 -17.08 -2.68 12.96
C GLY A 98 -16.08 -3.72 12.48
N ALA A 99 -16.46 -4.51 11.48
CA ALA A 99 -15.62 -5.50 10.83
C ALA A 99 -14.99 -4.90 9.57
N LEU A 100 -13.66 -4.76 9.56
CA LEU A 100 -12.90 -4.27 8.41
C LEU A 100 -12.42 -5.45 7.58
N ASP A 101 -12.63 -5.40 6.27
CA ASP A 101 -12.02 -6.27 5.26
C ASP A 101 -11.24 -5.40 4.27
N TYR A 102 -9.97 -5.74 4.05
CA TYR A 102 -9.08 -5.11 3.07
C TYR A 102 -8.56 -6.16 2.11
N ARG A 103 -8.49 -5.82 0.83
CA ARG A 103 -7.90 -6.65 -0.22
C ARG A 103 -7.10 -5.81 -1.19
N ASP A 104 -5.93 -6.34 -1.55
CA ASP A 104 -5.08 -5.88 -2.63
C ASP A 104 -5.13 -6.90 -3.76
N GLU A 105 -5.73 -6.52 -4.86
CA GLU A 105 -5.87 -7.34 -6.08
C GLU A 105 -4.95 -6.83 -7.20
N LEU A 106 -4.00 -5.94 -6.88
CA LEU A 106 -2.98 -5.52 -7.83
C LEU A 106 -2.02 -6.67 -8.10
N ARG A 107 -1.97 -7.11 -9.36
CA ARG A 107 -1.02 -8.11 -9.85
C ARG A 107 -0.90 -9.33 -8.90
N PRO A 108 -1.99 -10.10 -8.72
CA PRO A 108 -2.03 -11.18 -7.73
C PRO A 108 -1.00 -12.29 -8.03
N ASP A 109 -0.64 -12.49 -9.30
CA ASP A 109 0.31 -13.51 -9.75
C ASP A 109 1.77 -13.03 -9.75
N GLU A 110 2.02 -11.74 -9.43
CA GLU A 110 3.38 -11.21 -9.36
C GLU A 110 4.10 -11.77 -8.13
N VAL A 111 5.25 -12.39 -8.39
CA VAL A 111 6.10 -12.94 -7.32
C VAL A 111 6.80 -11.79 -6.60
N GLY A 112 6.66 -11.75 -5.31
CA GLY A 112 7.27 -10.71 -4.47
C GLY A 112 6.87 -10.85 -3.00
N TRP A 113 7.45 -10.00 -2.19
CA TRP A 113 7.09 -9.89 -0.78
C TRP A 113 5.91 -8.95 -0.64
N LYS A 114 4.85 -9.42 0.01
CA LYS A 114 3.64 -8.63 0.26
C LYS A 114 3.35 -8.67 1.74
N GLU A 115 3.43 -7.54 2.40
CA GLU A 115 3.11 -7.39 3.81
C GLU A 115 1.96 -6.40 3.98
N VAL A 116 1.02 -6.75 4.85
CA VAL A 116 -0.02 -5.87 5.33
C VAL A 116 0.10 -5.75 6.83
N MET A 117 0.06 -4.54 7.35
CA MET A 117 -0.04 -4.27 8.78
C MET A 117 -1.20 -3.33 9.06
N LEU A 118 -1.73 -3.38 10.26
CA LEU A 118 -2.84 -2.53 10.68
C LEU A 118 -2.56 -1.90 12.03
N THR A 119 -2.67 -0.59 12.11
CA THR A 119 -2.58 0.17 13.37
C THR A 119 -3.84 0.98 13.60
N ALA A 120 -4.14 1.29 14.83
CA ALA A 120 -5.21 2.20 15.21
C ALA A 120 -4.64 3.41 15.94
N GLY A 121 -5.32 4.56 15.77
CA GLY A 121 -4.94 5.82 16.41
C GLY A 121 -6.16 6.60 16.89
N GLY A 122 -5.92 7.66 17.65
CA GLY A 122 -6.99 8.49 18.22
C GLY A 122 -7.86 7.71 19.20
N SER A 123 -9.17 7.72 18.98
CA SER A 123 -10.16 6.98 19.78
C SER A 123 -10.49 5.58 19.23
N ALA A 124 -9.88 5.20 18.10
CA ALA A 124 -10.07 3.87 17.53
C ALA A 124 -9.15 2.84 18.20
N GLY A 125 -9.61 1.59 18.28
CA GLY A 125 -8.84 0.46 18.77
C GLY A 125 -9.04 -0.76 17.88
N ILE A 126 -8.06 -1.67 17.87
CA ILE A 126 -8.16 -2.98 17.22
C ILE A 126 -8.46 -4.01 18.28
N ALA A 127 -9.63 -4.65 18.19
CA ALA A 127 -9.98 -5.76 19.09
C ALA A 127 -9.35 -7.07 18.61
N ARG A 128 -9.25 -7.26 17.29
CA ARG A 128 -8.64 -8.43 16.64
C ARG A 128 -8.22 -8.04 15.23
N ALA A 129 -7.10 -8.58 14.76
CA ALA A 129 -6.66 -8.46 13.37
C ALA A 129 -6.03 -9.77 12.90
N SER A 130 -6.10 -10.04 11.60
CA SER A 130 -5.43 -11.15 10.92
C SER A 130 -3.99 -10.82 10.53
N VAL A 131 -3.57 -9.57 10.69
CA VAL A 131 -2.26 -9.03 10.31
C VAL A 131 -1.58 -8.38 11.51
N PRO A 132 -0.24 -8.24 11.51
CA PRO A 132 0.49 -7.59 12.59
C PRO A 132 0.17 -6.09 12.70
N SER A 133 0.52 -5.51 13.85
CA SER A 133 0.42 -4.07 14.12
C SER A 133 1.74 -3.33 13.94
N HIS A 134 2.79 -4.01 13.47
CA HIS A 134 4.12 -3.43 13.29
C HIS A 134 4.70 -3.90 11.95
N ASP A 135 5.50 -3.04 11.37
CA ASP A 135 6.26 -3.30 10.17
C ASP A 135 7.41 -4.28 10.48
N ARG A 136 7.45 -5.40 9.77
CA ARG A 136 8.47 -6.44 9.91
C ARG A 136 9.56 -6.35 8.86
N THR A 137 9.30 -5.58 7.80
CA THR A 137 10.17 -5.44 6.64
C THR A 137 10.90 -4.11 6.59
N TYR A 138 10.63 -3.22 7.56
CA TYR A 138 11.17 -1.85 7.61
C TYR A 138 10.94 -1.10 6.28
N GLU A 139 9.68 -1.09 5.85
CA GLU A 139 9.28 -0.52 4.55
C GLU A 139 10.03 -1.15 3.36
N LEU A 140 10.21 -2.48 3.41
CA LEU A 140 10.93 -3.26 2.40
C LEU A 140 12.43 -2.92 2.29
N THR A 141 13.07 -2.44 3.37
CA THR A 141 14.50 -2.11 3.36
C THR A 141 15.38 -3.20 3.98
N ASP A 142 14.85 -4.05 4.85
CA ASP A 142 15.61 -5.11 5.50
C ASP A 142 15.21 -6.50 4.97
N TYR A 143 15.88 -6.91 3.90
CA TYR A 143 15.69 -8.25 3.31
C TYR A 143 16.30 -9.39 4.15
N THR A 144 17.17 -9.09 5.11
CA THR A 144 17.75 -10.12 5.99
C THR A 144 16.76 -10.55 7.07
N ALA A 145 16.02 -9.60 7.66
CA ALA A 145 14.92 -9.89 8.58
C ALA A 145 13.81 -10.69 7.90
N ILE A 146 13.62 -10.48 6.60
CA ILE A 146 12.62 -11.15 5.79
C ILE A 146 12.96 -12.63 5.54
N SER A 147 14.23 -12.99 5.40
CA SER A 147 14.64 -14.38 5.10
C SER A 147 14.28 -15.38 6.19
N GLU A 148 14.07 -14.92 7.41
CA GLU A 148 13.67 -15.74 8.55
C GLU A 148 12.15 -15.85 8.75
N LEU A 149 11.37 -15.03 8.00
CA LEU A 149 9.91 -15.07 8.05
C LEU A 149 9.38 -16.05 6.99
N PRO A 150 8.31 -16.81 7.30
CA PRO A 150 7.59 -17.53 6.26
C PRO A 150 7.10 -16.49 5.25
N ASN A 151 7.38 -16.73 3.98
CA ASN A 151 7.13 -15.83 2.85
C ASN A 151 5.82 -15.03 3.03
N PRO A 152 5.87 -13.73 3.35
CA PRO A 152 4.65 -12.95 3.52
C PRO A 152 4.09 -12.62 2.15
N ASN A 153 3.13 -13.41 1.72
CA ASN A 153 2.31 -13.09 0.56
C ASN A 153 0.92 -12.66 1.04
N GLN A 154 0.90 -11.59 1.84
CA GLN A 154 -0.32 -11.05 2.42
C GLN A 154 -0.90 -10.01 1.48
N THR A 155 -2.05 -10.32 0.90
CA THR A 155 -2.83 -9.41 0.04
C THR A 155 -4.17 -9.02 0.64
N ALA A 156 -4.44 -9.48 1.87
CA ALA A 156 -5.69 -9.21 2.56
C ALA A 156 -5.48 -9.03 4.06
N ALA A 157 -6.35 -8.24 4.66
CA ALA A 157 -6.42 -8.07 6.11
C ALA A 157 -7.88 -8.05 6.57
N GLN A 158 -8.14 -8.71 7.69
CA GLN A 158 -9.42 -8.65 8.38
C GLN A 158 -9.22 -8.17 9.80
N ALA A 159 -10.08 -7.29 10.27
CA ALA A 159 -10.01 -6.79 11.64
C ALA A 159 -11.38 -6.51 12.23
N VAL A 160 -11.45 -6.58 13.55
CA VAL A 160 -12.58 -6.04 14.32
C VAL A 160 -12.09 -4.78 14.99
N LEU A 161 -12.69 -3.66 14.62
CA LEU A 161 -12.36 -2.33 15.10
C LEU A 161 -13.34 -1.93 16.21
N ARG A 162 -12.86 -1.10 17.15
CA ARG A 162 -13.67 -0.42 18.16
C ARG A 162 -13.54 1.07 17.95
N PHE A 163 -14.63 1.77 17.94
CA PHE A 163 -14.70 3.21 17.80
C PHE A 163 -15.15 3.85 19.11
N GLY A 164 -14.52 4.94 19.52
CA GLY A 164 -14.94 5.70 20.69
C GLY A 164 -16.33 6.32 20.51
N ALA A 165 -17.03 6.55 21.62
CA ALA A 165 -18.40 7.07 21.60
C ALA A 165 -18.56 8.42 20.85
N ALA A 166 -17.50 9.22 20.74
CA ALA A 166 -17.50 10.47 19.99
C ALA A 166 -17.48 10.27 18.46
N ALA A 167 -17.03 9.11 17.97
CA ALA A 167 -16.92 8.81 16.54
C ALA A 167 -18.22 8.24 15.94
N VAL A 168 -19.14 7.80 16.78
CA VAL A 168 -20.42 7.16 16.38
C VAL A 168 -21.60 8.15 16.38
N ALA A 169 -21.37 9.39 16.82
CA ALA A 169 -22.43 10.39 17.04
C ALA A 169 -22.63 11.40 15.88
N GLU A 170 -21.93 11.23 14.76
CA GLU A 170 -22.11 11.99 13.51
C GLU A 170 -22.80 11.12 12.47
#